data_cd9c015929322e24a2ed43b595d521aa
#
_entry.id   cd9c015929322e24a2ed43b595d521aa
#
_cell.length_a   1.000
_cell.length_b   1.000
_cell.length_c   1.000
_cell.angle_alpha   90.00
_cell.angle_beta   90.00
_cell.angle_gamma   90.00
#
_symmetry.space_group_name_H-M   'P 1'
#
loop_
_entity.id
_entity.type
_entity.pdbx_description
1 polymer ?
#
loop_
_entity_poly.entity_id
_entity_poly.type
_entity_poly.pdbx_seq_one_letter_code
_entity_poly.pdbx_strand_id
1 'polypeptide(L)'
;MASPKYGKIDYDYALQLATTTPDEDGPIWMVNLMKYHDVAQYGGGNKAKITGREADDLYSPLEPLKAVGAEPVYFGEVENKLLGDQRDWDRIAVVKYPTRKSFIEMQERKDFQAKHVHKEAGMKETIVMGCLPMDYPNPQSALPDWEEVEYPSSSEDGPIVALHVVKFKDRTALGETPEKMAEYTSKAVTSGTKHGVRISGWFGVEGTIVGDGREWDQVRFNAFPSKAAFMAVIHDPAR
;
A
#
# COMPACT_ATOMS: atom_id res chain seq x y z
N MET A 1 -10.48 -20.94 -9.19
CA MET A 1 -10.77 -20.60 -7.78
C MET A 1 -12.00 -19.70 -7.72
N ALA A 2 -12.85 -19.79 -6.70
CA ALA A 2 -13.94 -18.84 -6.52
C ALA A 2 -13.33 -17.46 -6.16
N SER A 3 -13.95 -16.37 -6.64
CA SER A 3 -13.53 -15.03 -6.26
C SER A 3 -13.68 -14.82 -4.74
N PRO A 4 -12.72 -14.17 -4.08
CA PRO A 4 -12.83 -13.86 -2.66
C PRO A 4 -14.03 -12.93 -2.39
N LYS A 5 -14.62 -13.02 -1.21
CA LYS A 5 -15.78 -12.19 -0.84
C LYS A 5 -15.44 -10.70 -0.72
N TYR A 6 -14.19 -10.38 -0.48
CA TYR A 6 -13.68 -9.04 -0.20
C TYR A 6 -13.14 -8.29 -1.43
N GLY A 7 -13.30 -8.85 -2.64
CA GLY A 7 -12.89 -8.18 -3.88
C GLY A 7 -13.03 -9.08 -5.09
N LYS A 8 -12.82 -8.50 -6.27
CA LYS A 8 -12.80 -9.23 -7.54
C LYS A 8 -11.37 -9.48 -7.94
N ILE A 9 -11.08 -10.71 -8.42
CA ILE A 9 -9.77 -11.04 -9.00
C ILE A 9 -9.74 -10.55 -10.44
N ASP A 10 -8.63 -9.88 -10.81
CA ASP A 10 -8.26 -9.63 -12.20
C ASP A 10 -7.47 -10.85 -12.70
N TYR A 11 -8.14 -11.70 -13.47
CA TYR A 11 -7.53 -12.93 -13.98
C TYR A 11 -6.52 -12.68 -15.10
N ASP A 12 -6.66 -11.59 -15.85
CA ASP A 12 -5.71 -11.23 -16.91
C ASP A 12 -4.39 -10.78 -16.27
N TYR A 13 -4.46 -9.97 -15.24
CA TYR A 13 -3.28 -9.59 -14.47
C TYR A 13 -2.67 -10.78 -13.69
N ALA A 14 -3.51 -11.66 -13.13
CA ALA A 14 -3.02 -12.90 -12.50
C ALA A 14 -2.24 -13.78 -13.50
N LEU A 15 -2.74 -13.89 -14.72
CA LEU A 15 -2.06 -14.62 -15.81
C LEU A 15 -0.73 -13.94 -16.18
N GLN A 16 -0.71 -12.62 -16.30
CA GLN A 16 0.53 -11.86 -16.54
C GLN A 16 1.57 -12.15 -15.45
N LEU A 17 1.21 -12.07 -14.16
CA LEU A 17 2.11 -12.37 -13.04
C LEU A 17 2.67 -13.81 -13.12
N ALA A 18 1.84 -14.77 -13.54
CA ALA A 18 2.22 -16.19 -13.63
C ALA A 18 3.10 -16.52 -14.84
N THR A 19 2.99 -15.74 -15.92
CA THR A 19 3.61 -16.07 -17.24
C THR A 19 4.71 -15.09 -17.65
N THR A 20 5.02 -14.08 -16.83
CA THR A 20 6.17 -13.19 -17.06
C THR A 20 7.43 -14.03 -17.19
N THR A 21 8.20 -13.80 -18.26
CA THR A 21 9.40 -14.58 -18.54
C THR A 21 10.51 -14.25 -17.53
N PRO A 22 11.42 -15.18 -17.23
CA PRO A 22 12.50 -14.94 -16.25
C PRO A 22 13.37 -13.72 -16.56
N ASP A 23 13.52 -13.36 -17.82
CA ASP A 23 14.33 -12.20 -18.25
C ASP A 23 13.60 -10.87 -18.02
N GLU A 24 12.28 -10.90 -17.92
CA GLU A 24 11.43 -9.73 -17.68
C GLU A 24 10.91 -9.68 -16.23
N ASP A 25 11.02 -10.79 -15.48
CA ASP A 25 10.55 -10.87 -14.11
C ASP A 25 11.58 -10.29 -13.14
N GLY A 26 11.07 -9.69 -12.07
CA GLY A 26 11.89 -9.03 -11.07
C GLY A 26 11.06 -8.62 -9.85
N PRO A 27 11.67 -7.89 -8.92
CA PRO A 27 11.01 -7.50 -7.69
C PRO A 27 9.72 -6.73 -7.92
N ILE A 28 8.68 -7.12 -7.18
CA ILE A 28 7.37 -6.45 -7.20
C ILE A 28 6.88 -6.17 -5.78
N TRP A 29 6.28 -5.02 -5.56
CA TRP A 29 5.71 -4.60 -4.28
C TRP A 29 4.19 -4.71 -4.33
N MET A 30 3.63 -5.60 -3.52
CA MET A 30 2.18 -5.77 -3.40
C MET A 30 1.67 -4.83 -2.31
N VAL A 31 1.04 -3.73 -2.74
CA VAL A 31 0.41 -2.75 -1.84
C VAL A 31 -1.03 -3.17 -1.57
N ASN A 32 -1.33 -3.39 -0.29
CA ASN A 32 -2.64 -3.84 0.16
C ASN A 32 -3.33 -2.72 0.93
N LEU A 33 -4.54 -2.34 0.50
CA LEU A 33 -5.48 -1.52 1.26
C LEU A 33 -6.53 -2.46 1.85
N MET A 34 -6.74 -2.42 3.15
CA MET A 34 -7.58 -3.39 3.87
C MET A 34 -8.66 -2.71 4.70
N LYS A 35 -9.91 -3.15 4.51
CA LYS A 35 -11.07 -2.82 5.33
C LYS A 35 -11.58 -4.08 6.00
N TYR A 36 -11.80 -4.03 7.30
CA TYR A 36 -12.25 -5.16 8.10
C TYR A 36 -13.76 -5.16 8.37
N HIS A 37 -14.29 -6.34 8.65
CA HIS A 37 -15.58 -6.46 9.31
C HIS A 37 -15.47 -6.11 10.80
N ASP A 38 -16.51 -5.50 11.37
CA ASP A 38 -16.58 -5.25 12.82
C ASP A 38 -16.51 -6.55 13.61
N VAL A 39 -17.14 -7.62 13.10
CA VAL A 39 -17.07 -8.97 13.61
C VAL A 39 -16.73 -9.92 12.47
N ALA A 40 -15.70 -10.76 12.67
CA ALA A 40 -15.23 -11.71 11.67
C ALA A 40 -16.33 -12.71 11.27
N GLN A 41 -16.48 -12.94 9.97
CA GLN A 41 -17.56 -13.73 9.38
C GLN A 41 -17.12 -15.16 9.04
N TYR A 42 -16.77 -15.95 10.05
CA TYR A 42 -16.45 -17.36 9.85
C TYR A 42 -17.68 -18.16 9.42
N GLY A 43 -17.52 -19.01 8.40
CA GLY A 43 -18.56 -19.96 7.97
C GLY A 43 -18.71 -21.15 8.93
N GLY A 44 -19.74 -22.01 8.66
CA GLY A 44 -19.86 -23.29 9.36
C GLY A 44 -20.29 -23.24 10.82
N GLY A 45 -20.92 -22.14 11.28
CA GLY A 45 -21.42 -22.03 12.67
C GLY A 45 -20.32 -21.71 13.69
N ASN A 46 -19.13 -21.34 13.28
CA ASN A 46 -18.10 -20.83 14.17
C ASN A 46 -18.58 -19.51 14.80
N LYS A 47 -18.76 -19.54 16.13
CA LYS A 47 -19.25 -18.41 16.94
C LYS A 47 -18.12 -17.57 17.54
N ALA A 48 -16.89 -17.67 17.02
CA ALA A 48 -15.80 -16.83 17.47
C ALA A 48 -16.20 -15.35 17.28
N LYS A 49 -16.35 -14.61 18.37
CA LYS A 49 -16.70 -13.18 18.37
C LYS A 49 -15.43 -12.34 18.39
N ILE A 50 -14.54 -12.58 17.42
CA ILE A 50 -13.37 -11.73 17.20
C ILE A 50 -13.68 -10.71 16.11
N THR A 51 -12.98 -9.58 16.13
CA THR A 51 -13.06 -8.57 15.09
C THR A 51 -12.43 -9.07 13.79
N GLY A 52 -12.76 -8.43 12.67
CA GLY A 52 -12.11 -8.72 11.40
C GLY A 52 -10.61 -8.46 11.43
N ARG A 53 -10.19 -7.46 12.21
CA ARG A 53 -8.77 -7.16 12.44
C ARG A 53 -8.06 -8.29 13.20
N GLU A 54 -8.63 -8.78 14.29
CA GLU A 54 -8.08 -9.94 15.03
C GLU A 54 -8.00 -11.19 14.15
N ALA A 55 -8.96 -11.37 13.25
CA ALA A 55 -8.90 -12.45 12.27
C ALA A 55 -7.73 -12.27 11.27
N ASP A 56 -7.48 -11.04 10.79
CA ASP A 56 -6.31 -10.74 9.94
C ASP A 56 -4.99 -10.94 10.69
N ASP A 57 -4.92 -10.62 11.97
CA ASP A 57 -3.76 -10.91 12.81
C ASP A 57 -3.50 -12.43 12.94
N LEU A 58 -4.56 -13.26 12.95
CA LEU A 58 -4.43 -14.73 12.90
C LEU A 58 -4.02 -15.24 11.50
N TYR A 59 -4.42 -14.55 10.43
CA TYR A 59 -3.99 -14.86 9.08
C TYR A 59 -2.47 -14.78 8.95
N SER A 60 -1.84 -13.71 9.40
CA SER A 60 -0.39 -13.48 9.52
C SER A 60 0.50 -14.46 8.72
N PRO A 61 0.67 -14.29 7.39
CA PRO A 61 1.29 -15.28 6.52
C PRO A 61 2.84 -15.19 6.51
N LEU A 62 3.49 -14.88 7.64
CA LEU A 62 4.93 -14.59 7.71
C LEU A 62 5.78 -15.77 7.24
N GLU A 63 5.47 -17.00 7.67
CA GLU A 63 6.23 -18.19 7.23
C GLU A 63 6.04 -18.51 5.74
N PRO A 64 4.82 -18.50 5.17
CA PRO A 64 4.64 -18.60 3.72
C PRO A 64 5.39 -17.53 2.93
N LEU A 65 5.38 -16.26 3.38
CA LEU A 65 6.10 -15.16 2.73
C LEU A 65 7.61 -15.43 2.72
N LYS A 66 8.16 -15.76 3.87
CA LYS A 66 9.59 -16.08 4.04
C LYS A 66 10.02 -17.26 3.15
N ALA A 67 9.16 -18.26 3.00
CA ALA A 67 9.46 -19.44 2.20
C ALA A 67 9.58 -19.16 0.69
N VAL A 68 8.99 -18.07 0.20
CA VAL A 68 9.13 -17.60 -1.21
C VAL A 68 10.08 -16.41 -1.34
N GLY A 69 10.81 -16.07 -0.27
CA GLY A 69 11.76 -14.96 -0.25
C GLY A 69 11.09 -13.57 -0.22
N ALA A 70 9.80 -13.51 0.10
CA ALA A 70 9.08 -12.25 0.24
C ALA A 70 9.24 -11.67 1.64
N GLU A 71 9.21 -10.35 1.74
CA GLU A 71 9.38 -9.61 2.98
C GLU A 71 8.31 -8.51 3.15
N PRO A 72 7.66 -8.39 4.31
CA PRO A 72 6.86 -7.23 4.64
C PRO A 72 7.79 -6.02 4.80
N VAL A 73 7.55 -4.95 4.02
CA VAL A 73 8.36 -3.73 4.05
C VAL A 73 7.64 -2.53 4.65
N TYR A 74 6.32 -2.61 4.77
CA TYR A 74 5.51 -1.58 5.42
C TYR A 74 4.25 -2.20 6.02
N PHE A 75 3.84 -1.68 7.18
CA PHE A 75 2.60 -2.04 7.85
C PHE A 75 2.15 -0.86 8.71
N GLY A 76 0.95 -0.35 8.47
CA GLY A 76 0.43 0.82 9.17
C GLY A 76 -1.08 0.81 9.32
N GLU A 77 -1.56 1.31 10.45
CA GLU A 77 -2.96 1.58 10.70
C GLU A 77 -3.36 2.89 10.03
N VAL A 78 -4.58 2.95 9.50
CA VAL A 78 -5.14 4.18 8.93
C VAL A 78 -5.89 4.93 10.01
N GLU A 79 -5.37 6.09 10.39
CA GLU A 79 -6.05 6.94 11.36
C GLU A 79 -7.14 7.79 10.72
N ASN A 80 -6.86 8.35 9.55
CA ASN A 80 -7.76 9.26 8.86
C ASN A 80 -7.69 9.11 7.35
N LYS A 81 -8.84 9.23 6.70
CA LYS A 81 -8.93 9.44 5.26
C LYS A 81 -9.17 10.92 4.99
N LEU A 82 -8.29 11.55 4.25
CA LEU A 82 -8.33 12.99 3.98
C LEU A 82 -9.09 13.34 2.71
N LEU A 83 -8.90 12.56 1.65
CA LEU A 83 -9.46 12.79 0.32
C LEU A 83 -9.92 11.45 -0.28
N GLY A 84 -10.72 11.54 -1.33
CA GLY A 84 -11.16 10.39 -2.11
C GLY A 84 -12.65 10.09 -1.96
N ASP A 85 -13.05 8.85 -2.23
CA ASP A 85 -14.42 8.38 -2.18
C ASP A 85 -14.93 8.11 -0.75
N GLN A 86 -16.12 7.52 -0.62
CA GLN A 86 -16.77 7.24 0.66
C GLN A 86 -16.18 6.03 1.42
N ARG A 87 -15.18 5.33 0.86
CA ARG A 87 -14.58 4.15 1.49
C ARG A 87 -13.58 4.54 2.54
N ASP A 88 -13.62 3.82 3.63
CA ASP A 88 -12.63 3.90 4.70
C ASP A 88 -11.76 2.65 4.66
N TRP A 89 -10.50 2.84 4.95
CA TRP A 89 -9.52 1.78 5.09
C TRP A 89 -9.04 1.72 6.53
N ASP A 90 -8.76 0.52 7.02
CA ASP A 90 -8.32 0.33 8.41
C ASP A 90 -6.81 0.11 8.49
N ARG A 91 -6.23 -0.52 7.46
CA ARG A 91 -4.81 -0.90 7.48
C ARG A 91 -4.21 -0.93 6.07
N ILE A 92 -2.94 -0.60 5.99
CA ILE A 92 -2.13 -0.69 4.78
C ILE A 92 -0.96 -1.62 5.04
N ALA A 93 -0.68 -2.53 4.10
CA ALA A 93 0.52 -3.36 4.12
C ALA A 93 1.21 -3.34 2.76
N VAL A 94 2.53 -3.39 2.76
CA VAL A 94 3.33 -3.57 1.55
C VAL A 94 4.24 -4.76 1.74
N VAL A 95 4.15 -5.71 0.82
CA VAL A 95 5.01 -6.89 0.78
C VAL A 95 5.81 -6.87 -0.51
N LYS A 96 7.13 -6.92 -0.39
CA LYS A 96 8.04 -7.05 -1.52
C LYS A 96 8.26 -8.52 -1.81
N TYR A 97 8.04 -8.91 -3.05
CA TYR A 97 8.36 -10.24 -3.57
C TYR A 97 9.58 -10.15 -4.48
N PRO A 98 10.45 -11.17 -4.50
CA PRO A 98 11.61 -11.17 -5.39
C PRO A 98 11.23 -11.23 -6.87
N THR A 99 10.07 -11.83 -7.20
CA THR A 99 9.53 -11.94 -8.56
C THR A 99 8.01 -11.95 -8.54
N ARG A 100 7.36 -11.66 -9.68
CA ARG A 100 5.92 -11.82 -9.86
C ARG A 100 5.50 -13.28 -9.66
N LYS A 101 6.33 -14.19 -10.17
CA LYS A 101 6.10 -15.63 -10.03
C LYS A 101 6.08 -16.06 -8.56
N SER A 102 6.97 -15.53 -7.70
CA SER A 102 7.00 -15.88 -6.27
C SER A 102 5.72 -15.43 -5.53
N PHE A 103 5.04 -14.37 -5.99
CA PHE A 103 3.71 -14.02 -5.49
C PHE A 103 2.68 -15.10 -5.83
N ILE A 104 2.68 -15.63 -7.06
CA ILE A 104 1.79 -16.72 -7.46
C ILE A 104 2.12 -18.01 -6.70
N GLU A 105 3.39 -18.38 -6.61
CA GLU A 105 3.85 -19.56 -5.84
C GLU A 105 3.41 -19.51 -4.38
N MET A 106 3.42 -18.32 -3.76
CA MET A 106 2.89 -18.16 -2.40
C MET A 106 1.40 -18.50 -2.32
N GLN A 107 0.59 -18.06 -3.30
CA GLN A 107 -0.86 -18.34 -3.32
C GLN A 107 -1.18 -19.83 -3.43
N GLU A 108 -0.29 -20.61 -4.05
CA GLU A 108 -0.45 -22.06 -4.25
C GLU A 108 -0.01 -22.90 -3.04
N ARG A 109 0.68 -22.30 -2.06
CA ARG A 109 1.17 -23.00 -0.88
C ARG A 109 0.02 -23.44 0.03
N LYS A 110 0.09 -24.69 0.48
CA LYS A 110 -0.92 -25.28 1.39
C LYS A 110 -0.97 -24.58 2.75
N ASP A 111 0.19 -24.16 3.28
CA ASP A 111 0.29 -23.46 4.56
C ASP A 111 -0.30 -22.04 4.48
N PHE A 112 -0.17 -21.37 3.35
CA PHE A 112 -0.84 -20.11 3.06
C PHE A 112 -2.36 -20.29 2.95
N GLN A 113 -2.80 -21.26 2.14
CA GLN A 113 -4.21 -21.56 1.94
C GLN A 113 -4.92 -21.96 3.25
N ALA A 114 -4.25 -22.69 4.12
CA ALA A 114 -4.78 -23.06 5.43
C ALA A 114 -5.09 -21.86 6.33
N LYS A 115 -4.31 -20.79 6.22
CA LYS A 115 -4.54 -19.53 6.94
C LYS A 115 -5.59 -18.62 6.28
N HIS A 116 -5.86 -18.81 5.00
CA HIS A 116 -6.72 -17.93 4.19
C HIS A 116 -8.16 -17.83 4.73
N VAL A 117 -8.64 -18.85 5.47
CA VAL A 117 -9.93 -18.83 6.15
C VAL A 117 -10.09 -17.63 7.10
N HIS A 118 -8.99 -17.19 7.72
CA HIS A 118 -8.99 -16.03 8.62
C HIS A 118 -9.11 -14.72 7.83
N LYS A 119 -8.39 -14.62 6.70
CA LYS A 119 -8.53 -13.47 5.78
C LYS A 119 -9.94 -13.38 5.22
N GLU A 120 -10.51 -14.48 4.75
CA GLU A 120 -11.89 -14.55 4.26
C GLU A 120 -12.92 -14.13 5.32
N ALA A 121 -12.69 -14.48 6.58
CA ALA A 121 -13.60 -14.13 7.67
C ALA A 121 -13.44 -12.66 8.11
N GLY A 122 -12.22 -12.15 8.11
CA GLY A 122 -11.90 -10.82 8.65
C GLY A 122 -12.09 -9.69 7.67
N MET A 123 -11.80 -9.94 6.37
CA MET A 123 -11.74 -8.90 5.35
C MET A 123 -13.11 -8.57 4.79
N LYS A 124 -13.51 -7.28 4.86
CA LYS A 124 -14.72 -6.75 4.24
C LYS A 124 -14.47 -6.30 2.81
N GLU A 125 -13.36 -5.62 2.60
CA GLU A 125 -12.93 -5.11 1.30
C GLU A 125 -11.39 -5.02 1.25
N THR A 126 -10.79 -5.30 0.10
CA THR A 126 -9.36 -5.06 -0.11
C THR A 126 -9.07 -4.64 -1.54
N ILE A 127 -8.01 -3.85 -1.68
CA ILE A 127 -7.37 -3.59 -2.96
C ILE A 127 -5.92 -4.05 -2.84
N VAL A 128 -5.48 -4.90 -3.76
CA VAL A 128 -4.09 -5.39 -3.83
C VAL A 128 -3.52 -4.99 -5.17
N MET A 129 -2.55 -4.10 -5.15
CA MET A 129 -1.89 -3.56 -6.34
C MET A 129 -0.47 -4.09 -6.45
N GLY A 130 -0.12 -4.64 -7.61
CA GLY A 130 1.28 -4.90 -7.98
C GLY A 130 1.94 -3.62 -8.46
N CYS A 131 3.05 -3.27 -7.84
CA CYS A 131 3.68 -1.98 -7.98
C CYS A 131 5.18 -2.12 -8.27
N LEU A 132 5.71 -1.23 -9.11
CA LEU A 132 7.14 -1.13 -9.41
C LEU A 132 7.68 0.21 -8.87
N PRO A 133 8.89 0.23 -8.28
CA PRO A 133 9.47 1.46 -7.77
C PRO A 133 9.74 2.45 -8.90
N MET A 134 9.56 3.72 -8.61
CA MET A 134 9.87 4.85 -9.48
C MET A 134 10.97 5.70 -8.88
N ASP A 135 11.72 6.40 -9.73
CA ASP A 135 12.73 7.37 -9.28
C ASP A 135 12.07 8.53 -8.55
N TYR A 136 12.72 9.01 -7.51
CA TYR A 136 12.25 10.15 -6.74
C TYR A 136 12.66 11.47 -7.38
N PRO A 137 11.80 12.50 -7.35
CA PRO A 137 12.11 13.80 -7.93
C PRO A 137 13.17 14.61 -7.17
N ASN A 138 13.60 14.13 -5.97
CA ASN A 138 14.55 14.85 -5.13
C ASN A 138 15.47 13.88 -4.36
N PRO A 139 16.79 14.16 -4.29
CA PRO A 139 17.72 13.32 -3.54
C PRO A 139 17.43 13.41 -2.02
N GLN A 140 17.13 12.26 -1.42
CA GLN A 140 16.84 12.13 0.01
C GLN A 140 18.01 12.53 0.92
N SER A 141 19.23 12.53 0.41
CA SER A 141 20.46 12.88 1.14
C SER A 141 20.59 14.37 1.51
N ALA A 142 19.76 15.23 0.94
CA ALA A 142 19.77 16.68 1.20
C ALA A 142 18.66 17.13 2.17
N LEU A 143 17.94 16.19 2.79
CA LEU A 143 16.83 16.51 3.70
C LEU A 143 17.36 16.81 5.12
N PRO A 144 16.74 17.76 5.85
CA PRO A 144 17.09 18.03 7.25
C PRO A 144 16.80 16.79 8.12
N ASP A 145 17.51 16.69 9.23
CA ASP A 145 17.17 15.70 10.23
C ASP A 145 15.83 16.05 10.90
N TRP A 146 15.07 15.03 11.26
CA TRP A 146 13.74 15.22 11.84
C TRP A 146 13.77 15.88 13.21
N GLU A 147 14.91 15.87 13.88
CA GLU A 147 15.14 16.56 15.16
C GLU A 147 15.40 18.07 14.98
N GLU A 148 15.77 18.51 13.75
CA GLU A 148 16.15 19.89 13.43
C GLU A 148 15.06 20.68 12.73
N VAL A 149 13.91 20.06 12.40
CA VAL A 149 12.79 20.74 11.74
C VAL A 149 11.92 21.49 12.76
N GLU A 150 11.09 22.41 12.28
CA GLU A 150 10.21 23.24 13.12
C GLU A 150 9.22 22.41 13.96
N TYR A 151 8.75 21.27 13.44
CA TYR A 151 7.78 20.37 14.09
C TYR A 151 8.33 18.94 14.18
N PRO A 152 9.31 18.68 15.07
CA PRO A 152 9.93 17.38 15.20
C PRO A 152 8.98 16.34 15.78
N SER A 153 9.37 15.07 15.71
CA SER A 153 8.67 13.98 16.40
C SER A 153 8.73 14.15 17.92
N SER A 154 7.64 13.80 18.60
CA SER A 154 7.57 13.73 20.05
C SER A 154 6.84 12.47 20.51
N SER A 155 6.79 12.22 21.82
CA SER A 155 5.99 11.11 22.39
C SER A 155 4.48 11.30 22.20
N GLU A 156 4.01 12.54 22.02
CA GLU A 156 2.60 12.88 21.85
C GLU A 156 2.20 13.05 20.38
N ASP A 157 3.16 13.43 19.53
CA ASP A 157 2.97 13.63 18.09
C ASP A 157 4.12 12.97 17.32
N GLY A 158 3.99 11.68 17.10
CA GLY A 158 4.97 10.83 16.42
C GLY A 158 4.89 10.90 14.91
N PRO A 159 5.81 10.17 14.23
CA PRO A 159 5.85 10.11 12.77
C PRO A 159 4.55 9.56 12.16
N ILE A 160 4.16 10.15 11.05
CA ILE A 160 3.04 9.66 10.25
C ILE A 160 3.45 9.47 8.79
N VAL A 161 2.66 8.68 8.07
CA VAL A 161 2.78 8.50 6.62
C VAL A 161 1.49 8.90 5.94
N ALA A 162 1.57 9.86 5.02
CA ALA A 162 0.48 10.16 4.11
C ALA A 162 0.60 9.30 2.86
N LEU A 163 -0.37 8.38 2.68
CA LEU A 163 -0.47 7.52 1.52
C LEU A 163 -1.37 8.17 0.47
N HIS A 164 -0.87 8.29 -0.77
CA HIS A 164 -1.65 8.68 -1.93
C HIS A 164 -1.77 7.50 -2.89
N VAL A 165 -3.00 7.08 -3.19
CA VAL A 165 -3.32 6.16 -4.28
C VAL A 165 -3.99 6.98 -5.38
N VAL A 166 -3.32 7.11 -6.51
CA VAL A 166 -3.66 8.10 -7.53
C VAL A 166 -4.09 7.44 -8.83
N LYS A 167 -5.20 7.92 -9.40
CA LYS A 167 -5.58 7.67 -10.78
C LYS A 167 -5.52 9.00 -11.54
N PHE A 168 -4.78 9.03 -12.64
CA PHE A 168 -4.72 10.19 -13.50
C PHE A 168 -5.95 10.23 -14.44
N LYS A 169 -6.33 11.43 -14.86
CA LYS A 169 -7.42 11.58 -15.83
C LYS A 169 -7.08 10.91 -17.15
N ASP A 170 -5.85 11.15 -17.62
CA ASP A 170 -5.30 10.56 -18.83
C ASP A 170 -4.22 9.58 -18.40
N ARG A 171 -4.42 8.29 -18.71
CA ARG A 171 -3.48 7.24 -18.32
C ARG A 171 -2.16 7.44 -19.06
N THR A 172 -1.07 7.42 -18.29
CA THR A 172 0.29 7.44 -18.81
C THR A 172 0.86 6.02 -18.87
N ALA A 173 1.99 5.84 -19.52
CA ALA A 173 2.74 4.59 -19.43
C ALA A 173 3.18 4.32 -18.00
N LEU A 174 3.41 3.04 -17.67
CA LEU A 174 3.89 2.64 -16.35
C LEU A 174 5.21 3.38 -16.02
N GLY A 175 5.23 4.00 -14.85
CA GLY A 175 6.39 4.78 -14.40
C GLY A 175 6.41 6.23 -14.87
N GLU A 176 5.45 6.68 -15.66
CA GLU A 176 5.34 8.09 -16.09
C GLU A 176 4.42 8.89 -15.16
N THR A 177 4.73 10.18 -15.04
CA THR A 177 3.91 11.15 -14.31
C THR A 177 3.46 12.24 -15.28
N PRO A 178 2.16 12.56 -15.40
CA PRO A 178 1.68 13.65 -16.23
C PRO A 178 2.35 14.99 -15.86
N GLU A 179 2.65 15.84 -16.85
CA GLU A 179 3.37 17.09 -16.66
C GLU A 179 2.81 17.98 -15.55
N LYS A 180 1.49 18.19 -15.53
CA LYS A 180 0.82 18.99 -14.47
C LYS A 180 0.98 18.38 -13.07
N MET A 181 1.01 17.06 -12.98
CA MET A 181 1.26 16.37 -11.71
C MET A 181 2.73 16.46 -11.32
N ALA A 182 3.65 16.43 -12.28
CA ALA A 182 5.07 16.63 -12.04
C ALA A 182 5.36 18.06 -11.54
N GLU A 183 4.74 19.08 -12.14
CA GLU A 183 4.81 20.46 -11.65
C GLU A 183 4.27 20.62 -10.23
N TYR A 184 3.07 20.07 -9.95
CA TYR A 184 2.50 20.06 -8.61
C TYR A 184 3.44 19.40 -7.61
N THR A 185 3.98 18.25 -7.97
CA THR A 185 4.90 17.49 -7.13
C THR A 185 6.17 18.27 -6.81
N SER A 186 6.75 18.94 -7.81
CA SER A 186 7.96 19.77 -7.64
C SER A 186 7.72 20.89 -6.62
N LYS A 187 6.59 21.58 -6.70
CA LYS A 187 6.19 22.61 -5.72
C LYS A 187 5.97 22.02 -4.33
N ALA A 188 5.26 20.90 -4.25
CA ALA A 188 4.96 20.21 -2.99
C ALA A 188 6.25 19.71 -2.30
N VAL A 189 7.22 19.19 -3.07
CA VAL A 189 8.54 18.79 -2.56
C VAL A 189 9.29 19.99 -1.99
N THR A 190 9.33 21.12 -2.69
CA THR A 190 10.01 22.33 -2.23
C THR A 190 9.42 22.83 -0.90
N SER A 191 8.09 22.87 -0.78
CA SER A 191 7.41 23.23 0.47
C SER A 191 7.62 22.17 1.55
N GLY A 192 7.53 20.89 1.20
CA GLY A 192 7.65 19.79 2.15
C GLY A 192 9.04 19.63 2.75
N THR A 193 10.09 19.87 1.97
CA THR A 193 11.49 19.67 2.40
C THR A 193 11.82 20.42 3.68
N LYS A 194 11.41 21.69 3.79
CA LYS A 194 11.67 22.51 4.98
C LYS A 194 10.96 22.00 6.25
N HIS A 195 9.88 21.23 6.09
CA HIS A 195 9.14 20.59 7.18
C HIS A 195 9.55 19.12 7.40
N GLY A 196 10.63 18.66 6.78
CA GLY A 196 11.17 17.32 6.96
C GLY A 196 10.41 16.20 6.27
N VAL A 197 9.60 16.52 5.25
CA VAL A 197 8.90 15.47 4.46
C VAL A 197 9.90 14.60 3.73
N ARG A 198 9.73 13.28 3.85
CA ARG A 198 10.54 12.27 3.16
C ARG A 198 9.66 11.40 2.29
N ILE A 199 10.02 11.22 1.03
CA ILE A 199 9.38 10.23 0.17
C ILE A 199 9.90 8.85 0.61
N SER A 200 9.08 8.07 1.31
CA SER A 200 9.43 6.74 1.80
C SER A 200 9.04 5.61 0.83
N GLY A 201 8.26 5.93 -0.21
CA GLY A 201 7.95 5.03 -1.31
C GLY A 201 7.25 5.78 -2.45
N TRP A 202 7.62 5.45 -3.67
CA TRP A 202 7.00 5.97 -4.88
C TRP A 202 6.94 4.86 -5.92
N PHE A 203 5.73 4.50 -6.30
CA PHE A 203 5.50 3.32 -7.12
C PHE A 203 4.56 3.63 -8.29
N GLY A 204 4.87 3.09 -9.46
CA GLY A 204 3.92 2.92 -10.56
C GLY A 204 3.12 1.64 -10.36
N VAL A 205 1.80 1.71 -10.55
CA VAL A 205 0.92 0.54 -10.46
C VAL A 205 0.95 -0.21 -11.78
N GLU A 206 1.43 -1.45 -11.74
CA GLU A 206 1.43 -2.34 -12.91
C GLU A 206 0.03 -2.91 -13.15
N GLY A 207 -0.68 -3.32 -12.08
CA GLY A 207 -2.02 -3.83 -12.12
C GLY A 207 -2.64 -3.99 -10.74
N THR A 208 -3.95 -4.24 -10.69
CA THR A 208 -4.69 -4.49 -9.45
C THR A 208 -5.19 -5.93 -9.45
N ILE A 209 -4.52 -6.82 -8.70
CA ILE A 209 -4.83 -8.26 -8.71
C ILE A 209 -6.15 -8.60 -8.01
N VAL A 210 -6.47 -7.87 -6.93
CA VAL A 210 -7.75 -7.96 -6.23
C VAL A 210 -8.24 -6.56 -5.96
N GLY A 211 -9.51 -6.28 -6.22
CA GLY A 211 -10.07 -4.97 -5.95
C GLY A 211 -11.53 -4.84 -6.37
N ASP A 212 -11.93 -3.63 -6.67
CA ASP A 212 -13.29 -3.26 -7.06
C ASP A 212 -13.49 -3.02 -8.56
N GLY A 213 -12.46 -3.34 -9.36
CA GLY A 213 -12.42 -3.14 -10.81
C GLY A 213 -11.91 -1.77 -11.24
N ARG A 214 -11.48 -0.91 -10.30
CA ARG A 214 -10.79 0.33 -10.64
C ARG A 214 -9.31 0.08 -10.94
N GLU A 215 -8.79 0.91 -11.83
CA GLU A 215 -7.36 0.97 -12.13
C GLU A 215 -6.73 2.16 -11.40
N TRP A 216 -5.47 2.03 -11.06
CA TRP A 216 -4.66 3.04 -10.41
C TRP A 216 -3.36 3.24 -11.18
N ASP A 217 -2.76 4.43 -11.09
CA ASP A 217 -1.54 4.75 -11.82
C ASP A 217 -0.32 4.81 -10.89
N GLN A 218 -0.46 5.38 -9.68
CA GLN A 218 0.65 5.52 -8.75
C GLN A 218 0.22 5.33 -7.30
N VAL A 219 1.17 4.86 -6.47
CA VAL A 219 1.08 4.83 -5.01
C VAL A 219 2.29 5.55 -4.44
N ARG A 220 2.05 6.53 -3.55
CA ARG A 220 3.09 7.37 -2.97
C ARG A 220 2.99 7.39 -1.46
N PHE A 221 4.09 7.13 -0.79
CA PHE A 221 4.23 7.18 0.66
C PHE A 221 5.09 8.38 1.03
N ASN A 222 4.52 9.36 1.71
CA ASN A 222 5.22 10.54 2.19
C ASN A 222 5.25 10.50 3.71
N ALA A 223 6.43 10.35 4.29
CA ALA A 223 6.64 10.32 5.72
C ALA A 223 6.88 11.74 6.26
N PHE A 224 6.26 12.02 7.39
CA PHE A 224 6.37 13.28 8.12
C PHE A 224 6.86 13.01 9.54
N PRO A 225 7.65 13.89 10.13
CA PRO A 225 8.11 13.74 11.51
C PRO A 225 6.96 13.79 12.53
N SER A 226 5.87 14.50 12.22
CA SER A 226 4.73 14.67 13.11
C SER A 226 3.45 15.05 12.34
N LYS A 227 2.29 15.00 12.97
CA LYS A 227 1.03 15.54 12.43
C LYS A 227 1.11 17.07 12.29
N ALA A 228 1.80 17.74 13.22
CA ALA A 228 2.03 19.18 13.14
C ALA A 228 2.83 19.57 11.89
N ALA A 229 3.89 18.81 11.53
CA ALA A 229 4.65 19.01 10.30
C ALA A 229 3.76 18.79 9.05
N PHE A 230 2.92 17.76 9.05
CA PHE A 230 1.96 17.52 7.98
C PHE A 230 0.98 18.69 7.81
N MET A 231 0.43 19.22 8.91
CA MET A 231 -0.48 20.36 8.89
C MET A 231 0.23 21.65 8.43
N ALA A 232 1.48 21.86 8.81
CA ALA A 232 2.29 22.98 8.35
C ALA A 232 2.46 22.97 6.81
N VAL A 233 2.71 21.77 6.23
CA VAL A 233 2.78 21.62 4.77
C VAL A 233 1.44 21.91 4.10
N ILE A 234 0.32 21.47 4.68
CA ILE A 234 -1.02 21.70 4.11
C ILE A 234 -1.35 23.21 4.11
N HIS A 235 -0.95 23.94 5.12
CA HIS A 235 -1.22 25.38 5.28
C HIS A 235 -0.14 26.27 4.67
N ASP A 236 0.89 25.72 4.07
CA ASP A 236 1.97 26.52 3.46
C ASP A 236 1.42 27.32 2.25
N PRO A 237 1.49 28.65 2.28
CA PRO A 237 0.99 29.50 1.20
C PRO A 237 1.79 29.33 -0.11
N ALA A 238 2.96 28.70 -0.08
CA ALA A 238 3.78 28.42 -1.25
C ALA A 238 3.40 27.12 -2.00
N ARG A 239 2.44 26.36 -1.47
CA ARG A 239 1.98 25.09 -2.02
C ARG A 239 1.00 25.21 -3.20
#